data_37bc55a5cf27335f2db1b3d977b64a51
#
_entry.id   37bc55a5cf27335f2db1b3d977b64a51
#
_cell.length_a   1.000
_cell.length_b   1.000
_cell.length_c   1.000
_cell.angle_alpha   90.00
_cell.angle_beta   90.00
_cell.angle_gamma   90.00
#
_symmetry.space_group_name_H-M   'P 1'
#
loop_
_entity.id
_entity.type
_entity.pdbx_description
1 polymer ?
#
loop_
_entity_poly.entity_id
_entity_poly.type
_entity_poly.pdbx_seq_one_letter_code
_entity_poly.pdbx_strand_id
1 'polypeptide(L)'
;MKNIKTILLLLAMFLLPFAAFASHGEKAEGQEGEAINIPEIVLEHLSDTYEWHICSYEGKHLSIPLPIIVRSSATGEWTVCTMKSLPKNFEFNEEKHGKIYEIMPDGTKERPIDLSITKSVAQIWIVVAILIAIFLSCAKWYKNHDSKSEAPGGFVGCMEMLVMMIHDDVVKAIVGDRYYKRYAPYLLTVFFFIF
;
A
#
# COMPACT_ATOMS: atom_id res chain seq x y z
N MET A 1 30.63 -14.29 12.06
CA MET A 1 30.96 -13.04 11.37
C MET A 1 30.34 -12.88 9.96
N LYS A 2 29.86 -13.95 9.30
CA LYS A 2 29.18 -13.85 7.99
C LYS A 2 27.79 -13.18 8.07
N ASN A 3 27.07 -13.32 9.16
CA ASN A 3 25.69 -12.87 9.30
C ASN A 3 25.56 -11.35 9.56
N ILE A 4 26.58 -10.70 10.12
CA ILE A 4 26.57 -9.25 10.39
C ILE A 4 26.57 -8.45 9.08
N LYS A 5 27.31 -8.90 8.07
CA LYS A 5 27.33 -8.24 6.75
C LYS A 5 26.00 -8.33 6.03
N THR A 6 25.30 -9.45 6.17
CA THR A 6 23.98 -9.66 5.57
C THR A 6 22.92 -8.82 6.28
N ILE A 7 22.98 -8.72 7.61
CA ILE A 7 22.08 -7.87 8.41
C ILE A 7 22.31 -6.38 8.08
N LEU A 8 23.58 -5.96 7.97
CA LEU A 8 23.95 -4.59 7.57
C LEU A 8 23.47 -4.26 6.14
N LEU A 9 23.53 -5.23 5.22
CA LEU A 9 23.08 -5.08 3.84
C LEU A 9 21.55 -5.00 3.75
N LEU A 10 20.84 -5.78 4.54
CA LEU A 10 19.38 -5.71 4.65
C LEU A 10 18.92 -4.41 5.32
N LEU A 11 19.64 -3.98 6.36
CA LEU A 11 19.36 -2.69 7.04
C LEU A 11 19.65 -1.51 6.10
N ALA A 12 20.72 -1.56 5.32
CA ALA A 12 21.03 -0.56 4.31
C ALA A 12 20.00 -0.53 3.20
N MET A 13 19.48 -1.68 2.76
CA MET A 13 18.42 -1.78 1.75
C MET A 13 17.09 -1.25 2.27
N PHE A 14 16.83 -1.34 3.57
CA PHE A 14 15.63 -0.77 4.21
C PHE A 14 15.74 0.73 4.45
N LEU A 15 16.96 1.26 4.68
CA LEU A 15 17.24 2.68 4.90
C LEU A 15 17.42 3.49 3.60
N LEU A 16 17.74 2.83 2.48
CA LEU A 16 17.91 3.48 1.18
C LEU A 16 16.69 4.28 0.71
N PRO A 17 15.42 3.79 0.81
CA PRO A 17 14.27 4.60 0.43
C PRO A 17 14.09 5.83 1.34
N PHE A 18 14.50 5.76 2.62
CA PHE A 18 14.40 6.89 3.54
C PHE A 18 15.44 7.99 3.24
N ALA A 19 16.64 7.60 2.79
CA ALA A 19 17.67 8.55 2.38
C ALA A 19 17.33 9.25 1.06
N ALA A 20 16.62 8.58 0.15
CA ALA A 20 16.12 9.18 -1.10
C ALA A 20 15.05 10.26 -0.83
N PHE A 21 14.25 10.12 0.21
CA PHE A 21 13.29 11.15 0.64
C PHE A 21 13.97 12.36 1.30
N ALA A 22 15.07 12.17 2.02
CA ALA A 22 15.80 13.27 2.68
C ALA A 22 16.65 14.08 1.70
N SER A 23 17.08 13.50 0.58
CA SER A 23 17.93 14.18 -0.42
C SER A 23 17.17 15.06 -1.40
N HIS A 24 15.84 15.10 -1.38
CA HIS A 24 15.02 15.94 -2.28
C HIS A 24 14.73 17.32 -1.69
N GLY A 25 15.25 17.65 -0.51
CA GLY A 25 15.04 18.94 0.18
C GLY A 25 16.07 20.03 -0.13
N GLU A 26 17.13 19.77 -0.89
CA GLU A 26 18.16 20.78 -1.20
C GLU A 26 18.63 20.68 -2.64
N LYS A 27 17.95 21.40 -3.52
CA LYS A 27 18.46 22.15 -4.68
C LYS A 27 17.31 22.60 -5.58
N ALA A 28 16.69 23.71 -5.22
CA ALA A 28 15.98 24.56 -6.15
C ALA A 28 16.41 26.00 -5.91
N GLU A 29 17.69 26.28 -6.19
CA GLU A 29 18.10 27.65 -6.54
C GLU A 29 18.04 27.77 -8.05
N GLY A 30 17.14 28.62 -8.55
CA GLY A 30 17.18 29.18 -9.89
C GLY A 30 16.09 28.78 -10.86
N GLN A 31 14.83 29.08 -10.52
CA GLN A 31 13.84 29.52 -11.51
C GLN A 31 12.77 30.36 -10.81
N GLU A 32 12.75 31.64 -11.15
CA GLU A 32 11.68 32.57 -10.81
C GLU A 32 10.37 32.06 -11.44
N GLY A 33 9.30 31.92 -10.64
CA GLY A 33 7.95 32.09 -11.15
C GLY A 33 6.90 31.04 -10.96
N GLU A 34 6.97 30.10 -10.02
CA GLU A 34 5.73 29.49 -9.52
C GLU A 34 5.91 29.08 -8.06
N ALA A 35 5.12 29.70 -7.20
CA ALA A 35 5.07 29.32 -5.79
C ALA A 35 4.65 27.84 -5.72
N ILE A 36 5.57 26.95 -5.32
CA ILE A 36 5.29 25.53 -5.16
C ILE A 36 4.14 25.40 -4.16
N ASN A 37 2.98 25.00 -4.66
CA ASN A 37 1.80 24.79 -3.84
C ASN A 37 1.94 23.45 -3.11
N ILE A 38 2.65 23.45 -1.97
CA ILE A 38 2.90 22.25 -1.17
C ILE A 38 1.61 21.49 -0.81
N PRO A 39 0.49 22.15 -0.42
CA PRO A 39 -0.78 21.47 -0.20
C PRO A 39 -1.30 20.70 -1.42
N GLU A 40 -1.14 21.25 -2.60
CA GLU A 40 -1.59 20.61 -3.85
C GLU A 40 -0.78 19.35 -4.17
N ILE A 41 0.55 19.42 -4.03
CA ILE A 41 1.44 18.27 -4.20
C ILE A 41 1.09 17.17 -3.19
N VAL A 42 0.85 17.52 -1.93
CA VAL A 42 0.46 16.55 -0.90
C VAL A 42 -0.89 15.91 -1.23
N LEU A 43 -1.87 16.70 -1.64
CA LEU A 43 -3.19 16.19 -2.03
C LEU A 43 -3.11 15.29 -3.26
N GLU A 44 -2.30 15.61 -4.26
CA GLU A 44 -2.06 14.76 -5.42
C GLU A 44 -1.45 13.42 -5.04
N HIS A 45 -0.46 13.43 -4.13
CA HIS A 45 0.16 12.18 -3.63
C HIS A 45 -0.77 11.34 -2.75
N LEU A 46 -1.67 11.98 -2.02
CA LEU A 46 -2.68 11.29 -1.20
C LEU A 46 -3.90 10.87 -2.00
N SER A 47 -4.13 11.46 -3.17
CA SER A 47 -5.28 11.10 -4.01
C SER A 47 -5.17 9.67 -4.52
N ASP A 48 -6.32 9.00 -4.55
CA ASP A 48 -6.43 7.66 -5.10
C ASP A 48 -6.64 7.76 -6.61
N THR A 49 -5.66 7.27 -7.37
CA THR A 49 -5.61 7.37 -8.83
C THR A 49 -5.64 6.00 -9.50
N TYR A 50 -6.02 5.98 -10.79
CA TYR A 50 -6.02 4.78 -11.65
C TYR A 50 -4.67 4.51 -12.32
N GLU A 51 -3.66 5.33 -12.00
CA GLU A 51 -2.28 5.13 -12.41
C GLU A 51 -1.36 5.17 -11.21
N TRP A 52 -0.41 4.28 -11.14
CA TRP A 52 0.61 4.29 -10.09
C TRP A 52 1.86 4.97 -10.61
N HIS A 53 2.02 6.23 -10.26
CA HIS A 53 3.24 6.98 -10.54
C HIS A 53 4.40 6.47 -9.66
N ILE A 54 5.48 6.00 -10.30
CA ILE A 54 6.65 5.48 -9.58
C ILE A 54 7.71 6.56 -9.45
N CYS A 55 8.11 7.16 -10.56
CA CYS A 55 9.12 8.21 -10.57
C CYS A 55 9.02 9.06 -11.85
N SER A 56 9.52 10.29 -11.75
CA SER A 56 9.74 11.18 -12.89
C SER A 56 11.24 11.38 -13.06
N TYR A 57 11.77 11.02 -14.22
CA TYR A 57 13.18 11.22 -14.58
C TYR A 57 13.27 11.92 -15.92
N GLU A 58 13.98 13.05 -15.99
CA GLU A 58 14.17 13.88 -17.19
C GLU A 58 12.87 14.20 -17.98
N GLY A 59 11.79 14.54 -17.24
CA GLY A 59 10.50 14.86 -17.88
C GLY A 59 9.71 13.65 -18.41
N LYS A 60 10.21 12.43 -18.19
CA LYS A 60 9.47 11.20 -18.45
C LYS A 60 8.85 10.69 -17.17
N HIS A 61 7.52 10.57 -17.14
CA HIS A 61 6.77 10.01 -16.03
C HIS A 61 6.65 8.50 -16.24
N LEU A 62 7.25 7.74 -15.31
CA LEU A 62 7.09 6.30 -15.26
C LEU A 62 5.87 6.00 -14.40
N SER A 63 4.76 5.65 -15.04
CA SER A 63 3.53 5.23 -14.38
C SER A 63 3.14 3.82 -14.82
N ILE A 64 2.67 3.02 -13.87
CA ILE A 64 2.05 1.73 -14.16
C ILE A 64 0.55 1.96 -14.33
N PRO A 65 -0.02 1.72 -15.53
CA PRO A 65 -1.46 1.80 -15.74
C PRO A 65 -2.15 0.66 -14.98
N LEU A 66 -3.13 1.00 -14.16
CA LEU A 66 -3.93 0.04 -13.42
C LEU A 66 -5.21 -0.31 -14.21
N PRO A 67 -5.74 -1.53 -14.07
CA PRO A 67 -6.96 -1.94 -14.76
C PRO A 67 -8.17 -1.20 -14.18
N ILE A 68 -8.92 -0.56 -15.06
CA ILE A 68 -10.18 0.11 -14.79
C ILE A 68 -11.31 -0.85 -15.14
N ILE A 69 -12.16 -1.14 -14.16
CA ILE A 69 -13.32 -2.03 -14.30
C ILE A 69 -14.55 -1.23 -13.90
N VAL A 70 -15.32 -0.80 -14.91
CA VAL A 70 -16.52 0.00 -14.68
C VAL A 70 -17.73 -0.68 -15.31
N ARG A 71 -18.89 -0.53 -14.66
CA ARG A 71 -20.16 -0.93 -15.22
C ARG A 71 -20.94 0.30 -15.61
N SER A 72 -21.28 0.39 -16.90
CA SER A 72 -22.10 1.47 -17.44
C SER A 72 -23.46 1.53 -16.74
N SER A 73 -23.86 2.72 -16.32
CA SER A 73 -25.19 2.99 -15.78
C SER A 73 -26.25 2.99 -16.89
N ALA A 74 -25.86 3.38 -18.11
CA ALA A 74 -26.75 3.46 -19.25
C ALA A 74 -27.08 2.09 -19.86
N THR A 75 -26.06 1.26 -20.07
CA THR A 75 -26.21 -0.04 -20.77
C THR A 75 -26.18 -1.25 -19.83
N GLY A 76 -25.64 -1.08 -18.61
CA GLY A 76 -25.42 -2.17 -17.66
C GLY A 76 -24.26 -3.09 -18.03
N GLU A 77 -23.49 -2.78 -19.08
CA GLU A 77 -22.35 -3.57 -19.54
C GLU A 77 -21.10 -3.30 -18.73
N TRP A 78 -20.29 -4.34 -18.55
CA TRP A 78 -18.97 -4.22 -17.93
C TRP A 78 -17.90 -3.87 -18.95
N THR A 79 -17.13 -2.86 -18.66
CA THR A 79 -15.98 -2.43 -19.47
C THR A 79 -14.71 -2.55 -18.67
N VAL A 80 -13.70 -3.22 -19.23
CA VAL A 80 -12.36 -3.34 -18.68
C VAL A 80 -11.42 -2.61 -19.60
N CYS A 81 -10.77 -1.58 -19.08
CA CYS A 81 -9.86 -0.74 -19.85
C CYS A 81 -8.70 -0.22 -18.97
N THR A 82 -7.87 0.60 -19.52
CA THR A 82 -6.85 1.37 -18.80
C THR A 82 -7.08 2.84 -19.06
N MET A 83 -6.44 3.72 -18.30
CA MET A 83 -6.58 5.17 -18.47
C MET A 83 -6.33 5.61 -19.94
N LYS A 84 -5.38 4.96 -20.63
CA LYS A 84 -5.05 5.25 -22.03
C LYS A 84 -6.08 4.75 -23.04
N SER A 85 -6.90 3.77 -22.68
CA SER A 85 -7.90 3.13 -23.56
C SER A 85 -9.33 3.35 -23.06
N LEU A 86 -9.57 4.40 -22.27
CA LEU A 86 -10.89 4.75 -21.76
C LEU A 86 -11.85 5.05 -22.91
N PRO A 87 -13.05 4.41 -22.99
CA PRO A 87 -14.03 4.69 -24.00
C PRO A 87 -14.55 6.14 -23.93
N LYS A 88 -14.97 6.70 -25.07
CA LYS A 88 -15.38 8.11 -25.19
C LYS A 88 -16.63 8.48 -24.37
N ASN A 89 -17.40 7.51 -23.95
CA ASN A 89 -18.56 7.70 -23.09
C ASN A 89 -18.19 7.84 -21.59
N PHE A 90 -16.93 7.66 -21.23
CA PHE A 90 -16.42 7.88 -19.91
C PHE A 90 -15.45 9.04 -19.90
N GLU A 91 -15.53 9.88 -18.87
CA GLU A 91 -14.67 11.03 -18.65
C GLU A 91 -14.01 10.94 -17.27
N PHE A 92 -12.72 11.22 -17.22
CA PHE A 92 -11.98 11.34 -15.99
C PHE A 92 -12.06 12.79 -15.49
N ASN A 93 -12.53 13.00 -14.29
CA ASN A 93 -12.66 14.33 -13.71
C ASN A 93 -11.65 14.51 -12.56
N GLU A 94 -10.60 15.30 -12.83
CA GLU A 94 -9.55 15.62 -11.85
C GLU A 94 -10.08 16.48 -10.71
N GLU A 95 -10.98 17.43 -10.98
CA GLU A 95 -11.54 18.34 -9.97
C GLU A 95 -12.40 17.62 -8.92
N LYS A 96 -12.99 16.48 -9.27
CA LYS A 96 -13.81 15.64 -8.38
C LYS A 96 -13.07 14.42 -7.87
N HIS A 97 -11.87 14.63 -7.31
CA HIS A 97 -11.05 13.58 -6.71
C HIS A 97 -10.61 12.46 -7.69
N GLY A 98 -10.40 12.79 -8.96
CA GLY A 98 -9.91 11.84 -9.95
C GLY A 98 -10.83 10.63 -10.15
N LYS A 99 -12.15 10.84 -10.23
CA LYS A 99 -13.13 9.77 -10.42
C LYS A 99 -13.61 9.73 -11.87
N ILE A 100 -14.05 8.53 -12.30
CA ILE A 100 -14.61 8.31 -13.63
C ILE A 100 -16.11 8.60 -13.60
N TYR A 101 -16.57 9.35 -14.60
CA TYR A 101 -17.98 9.65 -14.84
C TYR A 101 -18.38 9.14 -16.21
N GLU A 102 -19.60 8.65 -16.32
CA GLU A 102 -20.23 8.27 -17.58
C GLU A 102 -21.06 9.43 -18.10
N ILE A 103 -20.90 9.75 -19.39
CA ILE A 103 -21.68 10.75 -20.09
C ILE A 103 -22.92 10.04 -20.63
N MET A 104 -24.09 10.37 -20.07
CA MET A 104 -25.36 9.84 -20.50
C MET A 104 -25.81 10.45 -21.83
N PRO A 105 -26.71 9.79 -22.59
CA PRO A 105 -27.22 10.32 -23.86
C PRO A 105 -27.94 11.67 -23.75
N ASP A 106 -28.42 12.02 -22.57
CA ASP A 106 -29.05 13.32 -22.24
C ASP A 106 -28.04 14.41 -21.85
N GLY A 107 -26.73 14.11 -21.87
CA GLY A 107 -25.66 15.00 -21.52
C GLY A 107 -25.39 15.11 -20.00
N THR A 108 -26.11 14.37 -19.19
CA THR A 108 -25.86 14.32 -17.74
C THR A 108 -24.64 13.45 -17.45
N LYS A 109 -23.90 13.77 -16.38
CA LYS A 109 -22.77 12.97 -15.91
C LYS A 109 -23.18 12.17 -14.68
N GLU A 110 -23.21 10.86 -14.83
CA GLU A 110 -23.47 9.94 -13.73
C GLU A 110 -22.22 9.16 -13.32
N ARG A 111 -22.19 8.72 -12.07
CA ARG A 111 -21.10 7.90 -11.56
C ARG A 111 -21.42 6.43 -11.81
N PRO A 112 -20.67 5.73 -12.68
CA PRO A 112 -20.84 4.30 -12.91
C PRO A 112 -20.45 3.48 -11.66
N ILE A 113 -20.83 2.21 -11.61
CA ILE A 113 -20.30 1.29 -10.61
C ILE A 113 -18.83 1.03 -10.96
N ASP A 114 -17.94 1.44 -10.07
CA ASP A 114 -16.51 1.39 -10.24
C ASP A 114 -15.90 0.33 -9.30
N LEU A 115 -15.37 -0.74 -9.89
CA LEU A 115 -14.62 -1.81 -9.23
C LEU A 115 -13.16 -1.82 -9.65
N SER A 116 -12.67 -0.70 -10.16
CA SER A 116 -11.30 -0.57 -10.65
C SER A 116 -10.28 -0.82 -9.56
N ILE A 117 -9.13 -1.34 -9.97
CA ILE A 117 -7.97 -1.45 -9.09
C ILE A 117 -7.27 -0.11 -9.10
N THR A 118 -7.52 0.69 -8.08
CA THR A 118 -6.84 1.96 -7.87
C THR A 118 -5.48 1.76 -7.20
N LYS A 119 -4.67 2.82 -7.14
CA LYS A 119 -3.38 2.84 -6.45
C LYS A 119 -3.48 2.33 -5.02
N SER A 120 -4.48 2.80 -4.26
CA SER A 120 -4.69 2.39 -2.86
C SER A 120 -5.06 0.91 -2.75
N VAL A 121 -5.92 0.41 -3.63
CA VAL A 121 -6.29 -1.02 -3.67
C VAL A 121 -5.08 -1.88 -4.01
N ALA A 122 -4.28 -1.48 -5.00
CA ALA A 122 -3.06 -2.20 -5.36
C ALA A 122 -2.05 -2.25 -4.20
N GLN A 123 -1.86 -1.13 -3.48
CA GLN A 123 -1.01 -1.08 -2.30
C GLN A 123 -1.48 -2.04 -1.20
N ILE A 124 -2.79 -2.06 -0.90
CA ILE A 124 -3.37 -2.98 0.09
C ILE A 124 -3.09 -4.44 -0.31
N TRP A 125 -3.29 -4.81 -1.57
CA TRP A 125 -3.01 -6.16 -2.05
C TRP A 125 -1.54 -6.55 -1.88
N ILE A 126 -0.60 -5.64 -2.17
CA ILE A 126 0.84 -5.88 -2.00
C ILE A 126 1.17 -6.06 -0.52
N VAL A 127 0.68 -5.19 0.35
CA VAL A 127 0.91 -5.29 1.81
C VAL A 127 0.37 -6.61 2.35
N VAL A 128 -0.85 -6.99 1.99
CA VAL A 128 -1.45 -8.26 2.41
C VAL A 128 -0.64 -9.46 1.92
N ALA A 129 -0.18 -9.45 0.65
CA ALA A 129 0.65 -10.52 0.11
C ALA A 129 1.98 -10.65 0.86
N ILE A 130 2.63 -9.53 1.18
CA ILE A 130 3.88 -9.52 1.96
C ILE A 130 3.64 -10.06 3.37
N LEU A 131 2.58 -9.60 4.06
CA LEU A 131 2.24 -10.09 5.39
C LEU A 131 1.99 -11.59 5.40
N ILE A 132 1.20 -12.10 4.44
CA ILE A 132 0.95 -13.53 4.32
C ILE A 132 2.27 -14.29 4.10
N ALA A 133 3.16 -13.82 3.23
CA ALA A 133 4.45 -14.45 2.98
C ALA A 133 5.32 -14.50 4.24
N ILE A 134 5.37 -13.41 5.00
CA ILE A 134 6.10 -13.32 6.27
C ILE A 134 5.56 -14.33 7.28
N PHE A 135 4.24 -14.31 7.54
CA PHE A 135 3.65 -15.20 8.54
C PHE A 135 3.69 -16.67 8.14
N LEU A 136 3.52 -17.00 6.85
CA LEU A 136 3.70 -18.36 6.37
C LEU A 136 5.15 -18.84 6.52
N SER A 137 6.13 -17.96 6.31
CA SER A 137 7.55 -18.29 6.51
C SER A 137 7.84 -18.55 7.99
N CYS A 138 7.30 -17.74 8.90
CA CYS A 138 7.39 -17.98 10.34
C CYS A 138 6.71 -19.30 10.75
N ALA A 139 5.49 -19.53 10.27
CA ALA A 139 4.74 -20.75 10.55
C ALA A 139 5.44 -22.00 10.05
N LYS A 140 6.10 -21.95 8.88
CA LYS A 140 6.91 -23.04 8.35
C LYS A 140 8.10 -23.36 9.25
N TRP A 141 8.75 -22.33 9.81
CA TRP A 141 9.84 -22.54 10.77
C TRP A 141 9.34 -23.30 12.00
N TYR A 142 8.26 -22.86 12.65
CA TYR A 142 7.66 -23.50 13.83
C TYR A 142 7.15 -24.92 13.57
N LYS A 143 6.72 -25.22 12.33
CA LYS A 143 6.31 -26.57 11.95
C LYS A 143 7.49 -27.56 11.91
N ASN A 144 8.68 -27.06 11.58
CA ASN A 144 9.88 -27.89 11.35
C ASN A 144 10.82 -27.94 12.56
N HIS A 145 10.61 -27.11 13.58
CA HIS A 145 11.45 -27.01 14.77
C HIS A 145 10.60 -27.18 16.04
N ASP A 146 11.18 -27.82 17.06
CA ASP A 146 10.52 -27.92 18.35
C ASP A 146 10.73 -26.63 19.14
N SER A 147 9.68 -25.80 19.23
CA SER A 147 9.72 -24.50 19.92
C SER A 147 10.00 -24.59 21.43
N LYS A 148 9.99 -25.82 22.00
CA LYS A 148 10.34 -26.03 23.40
C LYS A 148 11.83 -26.20 23.63
N SER A 149 12.54 -26.70 22.61
CA SER A 149 13.97 -27.00 22.68
C SER A 149 14.83 -26.00 21.93
N GLU A 150 14.29 -25.36 20.90
CA GLU A 150 15.01 -24.45 20.04
C GLU A 150 14.34 -23.07 19.99
N ALA A 151 15.07 -22.03 20.38
CA ALA A 151 14.60 -20.66 20.23
C ALA A 151 14.80 -20.17 18.79
N PRO A 152 13.81 -19.52 18.15
CA PRO A 152 13.97 -19.00 16.82
C PRO A 152 15.01 -17.89 16.78
N GLY A 153 15.90 -17.95 15.79
CA GLY A 153 16.92 -16.94 15.55
C GLY A 153 16.61 -16.05 14.34
N GLY A 154 17.37 -14.97 14.18
CA GLY A 154 17.27 -14.07 13.04
C GLY A 154 15.92 -13.40 12.89
N PHE A 155 15.38 -13.36 11.67
CA PHE A 155 14.11 -12.68 11.38
C PHE A 155 12.91 -13.29 12.12
N VAL A 156 12.83 -14.62 12.22
CA VAL A 156 11.74 -15.30 12.92
C VAL A 156 11.73 -14.95 14.39
N GLY A 157 12.90 -14.89 15.05
CA GLY A 157 13.00 -14.47 16.45
C GLY A 157 12.60 -13.00 16.67
N CYS A 158 12.94 -12.10 15.71
CA CYS A 158 12.47 -10.72 15.75
C CYS A 158 10.94 -10.62 15.65
N MET A 159 10.33 -11.38 14.75
CA MET A 159 8.88 -11.45 14.60
C MET A 159 8.20 -12.05 15.82
N GLU A 160 8.79 -13.09 16.43
CA GLU A 160 8.29 -13.68 17.68
C GLU A 160 8.26 -12.65 18.80
N MET A 161 9.36 -11.92 19.00
CA MET A 161 9.47 -10.89 20.02
C MET A 161 8.40 -9.79 19.82
N LEU A 162 8.19 -9.34 18.59
CA LEU A 162 7.16 -8.35 18.26
C LEU A 162 5.76 -8.87 18.53
N VAL A 163 5.45 -10.09 18.08
CA VAL A 163 4.14 -10.74 18.32
C VAL A 163 3.89 -10.94 19.82
N MET A 164 4.89 -11.41 20.57
CA MET A 164 4.76 -11.62 22.02
C MET A 164 4.57 -10.30 22.77
N MET A 165 5.30 -9.26 22.41
CA MET A 165 5.12 -7.92 22.99
C MET A 165 3.68 -7.43 22.80
N ILE A 166 3.15 -7.49 21.58
CA ILE A 166 1.78 -7.06 21.31
C ILE A 166 0.77 -7.94 22.02
N HIS A 167 1.00 -9.25 22.02
CA HIS A 167 0.12 -10.22 22.66
C HIS A 167 0.01 -10.00 24.18
N ASP A 168 1.15 -9.84 24.86
CA ASP A 168 1.20 -9.75 26.32
C ASP A 168 0.90 -8.32 26.81
N ASP A 169 1.54 -7.32 26.21
CA ASP A 169 1.45 -5.93 26.68
C ASP A 169 0.21 -5.20 26.19
N VAL A 170 -0.33 -5.58 25.03
CA VAL A 170 -1.49 -4.92 24.44
C VAL A 170 -2.75 -5.78 24.54
N VAL A 171 -2.74 -6.94 23.90
CA VAL A 171 -3.98 -7.75 23.78
C VAL A 171 -4.43 -8.26 25.15
N LYS A 172 -3.53 -8.87 25.88
CA LYS A 172 -3.83 -9.44 27.19
C LYS A 172 -4.17 -8.39 28.23
N ALA A 173 -3.47 -7.25 28.19
CA ALA A 173 -3.73 -6.13 29.09
C ALA A 173 -5.12 -5.49 28.85
N ILE A 174 -5.56 -5.40 27.59
CA ILE A 174 -6.84 -4.76 27.23
C ILE A 174 -8.02 -5.73 27.39
N VAL A 175 -7.88 -6.96 26.90
CA VAL A 175 -8.98 -7.94 26.83
C VAL A 175 -9.11 -8.77 28.11
N GLY A 176 -8.02 -8.90 28.86
CA GLY A 176 -7.92 -9.70 30.07
C GLY A 176 -7.70 -11.20 29.82
N ASP A 177 -7.21 -11.89 30.84
CA ASP A 177 -6.78 -13.30 30.78
C ASP A 177 -7.87 -14.28 30.31
N ARG A 178 -9.14 -13.95 30.56
CA ARG A 178 -10.27 -14.84 30.23
C ARG A 178 -10.56 -14.93 28.74
N TYR A 179 -10.41 -13.82 28.02
CA TYR A 179 -10.90 -13.70 26.64
C TYR A 179 -9.78 -13.50 25.59
N TYR A 180 -8.55 -13.21 26.02
CA TYR A 180 -7.46 -12.84 25.10
C TYR A 180 -7.21 -13.89 24.00
N LYS A 181 -7.29 -15.18 24.30
CA LYS A 181 -7.07 -16.26 23.33
C LYS A 181 -8.03 -16.19 22.12
N ARG A 182 -9.25 -15.71 22.35
CA ARG A 182 -10.27 -15.60 21.31
C ARG A 182 -10.05 -14.37 20.43
N TYR A 183 -9.60 -13.26 21.02
CA TYR A 183 -9.47 -11.99 20.33
C TYR A 183 -8.06 -11.71 19.84
N ALA A 184 -7.04 -12.38 20.34
CA ALA A 184 -5.65 -12.17 19.96
C ALA A 184 -5.40 -12.31 18.45
N PRO A 185 -5.89 -13.33 17.71
CA PRO A 185 -5.65 -13.43 16.30
C PRO A 185 -6.22 -12.25 15.51
N TYR A 186 -7.42 -11.79 15.88
CA TYR A 186 -8.05 -10.64 15.24
C TYR A 186 -7.29 -9.34 15.52
N LEU A 187 -6.96 -9.06 16.78
CA LEU A 187 -6.26 -7.84 17.16
C LEU A 187 -4.85 -7.79 16.58
N LEU A 188 -4.13 -8.91 16.54
CA LEU A 188 -2.82 -9.01 15.87
C LEU A 188 -2.95 -8.75 14.35
N THR A 189 -3.96 -9.33 13.71
CA THR A 189 -4.20 -9.08 12.28
C THR A 189 -4.44 -7.60 12.00
N VAL A 190 -5.31 -6.96 12.79
CA VAL A 190 -5.59 -5.52 12.66
C VAL A 190 -4.34 -4.69 12.91
N PHE A 191 -3.56 -5.03 13.92
CA PHE A 191 -2.31 -4.33 14.22
C PHE A 191 -1.34 -4.37 13.04
N PHE A 192 -1.03 -5.56 12.52
CA PHE A 192 -0.10 -5.73 11.41
C PHE A 192 -0.61 -5.19 10.07
N PHE A 193 -1.92 -5.03 9.93
CA PHE A 193 -2.52 -4.43 8.74
C PHE A 193 -2.47 -2.90 8.75
N ILE A 194 -2.58 -2.28 9.94
CA ILE A 194 -2.58 -0.82 10.09
C ILE A 194 -1.15 -0.27 10.17
N PHE A 195 -0.25 -1.03 10.83
CA PHE A 195 1.14 -0.63 11.07
C PHE A 195 2.02 -0.84 9.84
#